data_21fad9bc53b6dc05ee6ce8f1b83302e0
#
_entry.id   21fad9bc53b6dc05ee6ce8f1b83302e0
#
_cell.length_a   1.000
_cell.length_b   1.000
_cell.length_c   1.000
_cell.angle_alpha   90.00
_cell.angle_beta   90.00
_cell.angle_gamma   90.00
#
_symmetry.space_group_name_H-M   'P 1'
#
loop_
_entity.id
_entity.type
_entity.pdbx_description
1 polymer ?
#
loop_
_entity_poly.entity_id
_entity_poly.type
_entity_poly.pdbx_seq_one_letter_code
_entity_poly.pdbx_strand_id
1 'polypeptide(L)'
;MRLSLPRLRMPRVPGFGLLAWLFAALKGWVMASRDKDADSLIMYDRTLLWLTFGLAAIGFVMMTSASMPVGQRLANDPFLFAKRDALYIFLAFCLAMVTLRLPMTFWQKYSTTMLIASIIMLLIVLVVGSSVNGASRWIALGPLRIQPAEFTKLSLFCYLANYLVRKVDEVRNNLRGFLKPMGVILVLAVLLLAQPDLGTVVVLFVTTLAMLFLAGAKLWQFIAIIGMGISAVILLILAEPYRIRRVTSFWNPWEDPFGSGYQLTQSLMAFGRGEIWGQGLGNSVQKLEYLPEAHTDFIFAIIGEELGYIGVVLALLMVFFVAFRAMSIGRKALEIDHRFSGFLACSIGIWFSFQALVNVGAAAGMLPTKGLTLPLISYGGSSLLIMSTAIMFLLRIDYETRLEKAQAFTRGSR
;
A
#
# COMPACT_ATOMS: atom_id res chain seq x y z
N MET A 1 34.37 -14.31 -12.08
CA MET A 1 33.86 -14.40 -13.46
C MET A 1 32.94 -13.23 -13.73
N ARG A 2 33.32 -12.23 -14.53
CA ARG A 2 32.55 -11.04 -14.82
C ARG A 2 31.47 -11.40 -15.86
N LEU A 3 30.21 -11.42 -15.47
CA LEU A 3 29.08 -11.55 -16.40
C LEU A 3 29.01 -10.30 -17.27
N SER A 4 29.40 -10.42 -18.52
CA SER A 4 29.21 -9.40 -19.55
C SER A 4 27.74 -9.41 -19.97
N LEU A 5 27.03 -8.33 -19.62
CA LEU A 5 25.66 -8.10 -20.10
C LEU A 5 25.70 -7.89 -21.63
N PRO A 6 24.77 -8.49 -22.39
CA PRO A 6 24.66 -8.23 -23.82
C PRO A 6 24.31 -6.75 -24.05
N ARG A 7 25.13 -6.06 -24.84
CA ARG A 7 24.86 -4.69 -25.30
C ARG A 7 23.70 -4.73 -26.30
N LEU A 8 22.50 -4.39 -25.85
CA LEU A 8 21.34 -4.18 -26.70
C LEU A 8 21.55 -2.90 -27.53
N ARG A 9 21.83 -3.05 -28.82
CA ARG A 9 21.82 -1.94 -29.79
C ARG A 9 20.37 -1.51 -30.01
N MET A 10 20.08 -0.22 -29.82
CA MET A 10 18.77 0.37 -30.09
C MET A 10 18.44 0.29 -31.60
N PRO A 11 17.30 -0.25 -32.01
CA PRO A 11 16.82 -0.06 -33.36
C PRO A 11 16.25 1.36 -33.51
N ARG A 12 16.70 2.05 -34.56
CA ARG A 12 16.17 3.36 -34.96
C ARG A 12 14.83 3.18 -35.66
N VAL A 13 13.71 3.35 -34.96
CA VAL A 13 12.39 3.44 -35.57
C VAL A 13 11.62 4.60 -34.94
N PRO A 14 11.14 5.58 -35.69
CA PRO A 14 10.44 6.74 -35.16
C PRO A 14 9.01 6.36 -34.71
N GLY A 15 8.64 6.80 -33.51
CA GLY A 15 7.27 6.85 -32.99
C GLY A 15 6.73 5.64 -32.21
N PHE A 16 7.13 4.40 -32.52
CA PHE A 16 6.69 3.19 -31.81
C PHE A 16 7.80 2.47 -31.02
N GLY A 17 9.01 2.98 -31.08
CA GLY A 17 10.21 2.30 -30.58
C GLY A 17 10.26 2.10 -29.05
N LEU A 18 9.68 3.03 -28.28
CA LEU A 18 9.76 2.96 -26.82
C LEU A 18 8.84 1.86 -26.26
N LEU A 19 7.61 1.78 -26.76
CA LEU A 19 6.66 0.73 -26.37
C LEU A 19 7.10 -0.66 -26.87
N ALA A 20 7.59 -0.75 -28.11
CA ALA A 20 8.11 -2.01 -28.64
C ALA A 20 9.40 -2.44 -27.90
N TRP A 21 10.26 -1.51 -27.52
CA TRP A 21 11.46 -1.80 -26.70
C TRP A 21 11.06 -2.20 -25.29
N LEU A 22 10.06 -1.54 -24.66
CA LEU A 22 9.51 -1.91 -23.36
C LEU A 22 8.89 -3.31 -23.41
N PHE A 23 8.10 -3.62 -24.44
CA PHE A 23 7.54 -4.97 -24.65
C PHE A 23 8.62 -6.01 -24.95
N ALA A 24 9.64 -5.69 -25.73
CA ALA A 24 10.78 -6.59 -25.98
C ALA A 24 11.66 -6.76 -24.72
N ALA A 25 11.87 -5.72 -23.93
CA ALA A 25 12.54 -5.79 -22.63
C ALA A 25 11.73 -6.61 -21.63
N LEU A 26 10.41 -6.45 -21.60
CA LEU A 26 9.49 -7.22 -20.76
C LEU A 26 9.46 -8.69 -21.21
N LYS A 27 9.35 -8.95 -22.51
CA LYS A 27 9.38 -10.28 -23.10
C LYS A 27 10.75 -10.94 -22.90
N GLY A 28 11.85 -10.21 -23.08
CA GLY A 28 13.20 -10.66 -22.78
C GLY A 28 13.40 -10.93 -21.28
N TRP A 29 12.84 -10.10 -20.43
CA TRP A 29 12.90 -10.24 -18.97
C TRP A 29 12.02 -11.40 -18.45
N VAL A 30 10.83 -11.58 -19.03
CA VAL A 30 9.92 -12.71 -18.73
C VAL A 30 10.39 -14.02 -19.37
N MET A 31 11.09 -13.97 -20.52
CA MET A 31 11.57 -15.14 -21.28
C MET A 31 13.07 -15.45 -21.12
N ALA A 32 13.88 -14.59 -20.49
CA ALA A 32 15.32 -14.81 -20.28
C ALA A 32 15.65 -16.00 -19.35
N SER A 33 14.68 -16.79 -18.99
CA SER A 33 14.79 -17.96 -18.13
C SER A 33 14.44 -19.27 -18.82
N ARG A 34 14.88 -19.47 -20.06
CA ARG A 34 14.61 -20.71 -20.78
C ARG A 34 15.83 -21.60 -21.01
N ASP A 35 16.91 -21.36 -20.27
CA ASP A 35 17.98 -22.37 -20.14
C ASP A 35 17.61 -23.33 -19.02
N LYS A 36 17.41 -24.60 -19.41
CA LYS A 36 16.52 -25.54 -18.71
C LYS A 36 17.06 -26.15 -17.42
N ASP A 37 18.33 -25.98 -17.03
CA ASP A 37 18.90 -26.80 -15.96
C ASP A 37 19.56 -26.07 -14.79
N ALA A 38 19.89 -24.79 -14.91
CA ALA A 38 20.42 -23.99 -13.79
C ALA A 38 19.57 -22.77 -13.42
N ASP A 39 18.83 -22.19 -14.38
CA ASP A 39 18.10 -20.94 -14.24
C ASP A 39 16.66 -21.10 -13.71
N SER A 40 16.12 -22.31 -13.66
CA SER A 40 14.77 -22.56 -13.12
C SER A 40 14.63 -22.25 -11.63
N LEU A 41 15.74 -22.14 -10.90
CA LEU A 41 15.80 -21.81 -9.47
C LEU A 41 15.79 -20.30 -9.18
N ILE A 42 16.08 -19.44 -10.16
CA ILE A 42 16.34 -18.00 -9.96
C ILE A 42 15.22 -17.12 -10.50
N MET A 43 14.00 -17.64 -10.65
CA MET A 43 12.88 -16.83 -11.16
C MET A 43 12.16 -16.07 -10.04
N TYR A 44 11.79 -14.82 -10.35
CA TYR A 44 10.87 -14.05 -9.51
C TYR A 44 9.55 -14.80 -9.27
N ASP A 45 8.91 -14.52 -8.15
CA ASP A 45 7.61 -15.11 -7.81
C ASP A 45 6.54 -14.73 -8.83
N ARG A 46 6.25 -15.65 -9.76
CA ARG A 46 5.23 -15.45 -10.80
C ARG A 46 3.84 -15.22 -10.23
N THR A 47 3.52 -15.89 -9.12
CA THR A 47 2.22 -15.76 -8.48
C THR A 47 2.02 -14.33 -7.98
N LEU A 48 3.02 -13.76 -7.30
CA LEU A 48 2.97 -12.39 -6.82
C LEU A 48 2.85 -11.39 -7.99
N LEU A 49 3.57 -11.62 -9.10
CA LEU A 49 3.47 -10.79 -10.31
C LEU A 49 2.06 -10.81 -10.90
N TRP A 50 1.49 -11.99 -11.13
CA TRP A 50 0.15 -12.11 -11.71
C TRP A 50 -0.92 -11.52 -10.80
N LEU A 51 -0.81 -11.70 -9.48
CA LEU A 51 -1.72 -11.07 -8.52
C LEU A 51 -1.63 -9.54 -8.57
N THR A 52 -0.41 -9.00 -8.66
CA THR A 52 -0.21 -7.54 -8.75
C THR A 52 -0.80 -6.97 -10.03
N PHE A 53 -0.55 -7.63 -11.17
CA PHE A 53 -1.14 -7.21 -12.44
C PHE A 53 -2.67 -7.36 -12.44
N GLY A 54 -3.20 -8.44 -11.87
CA GLY A 54 -4.64 -8.65 -11.74
C GLY A 54 -5.31 -7.56 -10.88
N LEU A 55 -4.73 -7.25 -9.72
CA LEU A 55 -5.23 -6.18 -8.85
C LEU A 55 -5.16 -4.81 -9.52
N ALA A 56 -4.03 -4.49 -10.18
CA ALA A 56 -3.88 -3.23 -10.90
C ALA A 56 -4.86 -3.12 -12.08
N ALA A 57 -5.13 -4.22 -12.80
CA ALA A 57 -6.10 -4.25 -13.88
C ALA A 57 -7.54 -4.05 -13.38
N ILE A 58 -7.93 -4.78 -12.34
CA ILE A 58 -9.24 -4.60 -11.69
C ILE A 58 -9.36 -3.17 -11.16
N GLY A 59 -8.33 -2.68 -10.48
CA GLY A 59 -8.28 -1.31 -9.95
C GLY A 59 -8.48 -0.28 -11.07
N PHE A 60 -7.74 -0.37 -12.16
CA PHE A 60 -7.85 0.55 -13.29
C PHE A 60 -9.23 0.56 -13.93
N VAL A 61 -9.83 -0.62 -14.14
CA VAL A 61 -11.19 -0.75 -14.73
C VAL A 61 -12.23 -0.16 -13.78
N MET A 62 -12.20 -0.56 -12.51
CA MET A 62 -13.20 -0.12 -11.53
C MET A 62 -13.05 1.37 -11.19
N MET A 63 -11.81 1.87 -11.06
CA MET A 63 -11.53 3.29 -10.87
C MET A 63 -12.00 4.11 -12.06
N THR A 64 -11.75 3.65 -13.29
CA THR A 64 -12.23 4.33 -14.48
C THR A 64 -13.76 4.40 -14.48
N SER A 65 -14.45 3.28 -14.23
CA SER A 65 -15.90 3.25 -14.11
C SER A 65 -16.42 4.23 -13.04
N ALA A 66 -15.84 4.21 -11.85
CA ALA A 66 -16.27 5.03 -10.72
C ALA A 66 -15.99 6.53 -10.91
N SER A 67 -14.96 6.90 -11.69
CA SER A 67 -14.53 8.30 -11.85
C SER A 67 -15.12 9.02 -13.07
N MET A 68 -15.74 8.31 -14.01
CA MET A 68 -16.30 8.91 -15.23
C MET A 68 -17.26 10.08 -14.97
N PRO A 69 -18.26 9.99 -14.05
CA PRO A 69 -19.20 11.09 -13.83
C PRO A 69 -18.50 12.33 -13.29
N VAL A 70 -17.57 12.12 -12.34
CA VAL A 70 -16.80 13.22 -11.73
C VAL A 70 -15.88 13.88 -12.76
N GLY A 71 -15.23 13.09 -13.63
CA GLY A 71 -14.39 13.59 -14.72
C GLY A 71 -15.18 14.44 -15.73
N GLN A 72 -16.37 13.97 -16.11
CA GLN A 72 -17.28 14.70 -17.00
C GLN A 72 -17.69 16.03 -16.39
N ARG A 73 -18.02 16.07 -15.10
CA ARG A 73 -18.42 17.32 -14.42
C ARG A 73 -17.26 18.30 -14.30
N LEU A 74 -16.06 17.84 -13.92
CA LEU A 74 -14.92 18.71 -13.60
C LEU A 74 -14.22 19.30 -14.81
N ALA A 75 -14.12 18.52 -15.91
CA ALA A 75 -13.32 18.90 -17.05
C ALA A 75 -13.99 18.59 -18.40
N ASN A 76 -15.27 18.21 -18.41
CA ASN A 76 -15.99 17.74 -19.58
C ASN A 76 -15.27 16.58 -20.32
N ASP A 77 -14.50 15.79 -19.57
CA ASP A 77 -13.74 14.63 -20.05
C ASP A 77 -13.94 13.46 -19.08
N PRO A 78 -14.76 12.43 -19.43
CA PRO A 78 -15.03 11.30 -18.55
C PRO A 78 -13.77 10.48 -18.24
N PHE A 79 -12.73 10.55 -19.09
CA PHE A 79 -11.48 9.81 -18.92
C PHE A 79 -10.35 10.62 -18.24
N LEU A 80 -10.66 11.78 -17.67
CA LEU A 80 -9.66 12.63 -16.99
C LEU A 80 -8.85 11.86 -15.95
N PHE A 81 -9.55 11.16 -15.06
CA PHE A 81 -8.90 10.38 -13.99
C PHE A 81 -8.21 9.14 -14.51
N ALA A 82 -8.79 8.45 -15.51
CA ALA A 82 -8.17 7.30 -16.15
C ALA A 82 -6.84 7.65 -16.84
N LYS A 83 -6.76 8.80 -17.52
CA LYS A 83 -5.52 9.29 -18.13
C LYS A 83 -4.44 9.58 -17.07
N ARG A 84 -4.84 10.19 -15.96
CA ARG A 84 -3.92 10.45 -14.84
C ARG A 84 -3.45 9.15 -14.18
N ASP A 85 -4.35 8.21 -13.97
CA ASP A 85 -4.01 6.92 -13.38
C ASP A 85 -3.10 6.08 -14.28
N ALA A 86 -3.35 6.08 -15.60
CA ALA A 86 -2.46 5.47 -16.58
C ALA A 86 -1.05 6.05 -16.53
N LEU A 87 -0.90 7.37 -16.31
CA LEU A 87 0.39 8.01 -16.09
C LEU A 87 1.05 7.51 -14.79
N TYR A 88 0.29 7.39 -13.70
CA TYR A 88 0.83 6.86 -12.44
C TYR A 88 1.21 5.37 -12.57
N ILE A 89 0.44 4.56 -13.29
CA ILE A 89 0.79 3.16 -13.59
C ILE A 89 2.10 3.10 -14.39
N PHE A 90 2.28 3.96 -15.38
CA PHE A 90 3.51 4.03 -16.15
C PHE A 90 4.71 4.44 -15.27
N LEU A 91 4.55 5.46 -14.42
CA LEU A 91 5.57 5.88 -13.47
C LEU A 91 5.88 4.78 -12.43
N ALA A 92 4.86 4.08 -11.95
CA ALA A 92 5.02 2.93 -11.05
C ALA A 92 5.82 1.81 -11.73
N PHE A 93 5.57 1.55 -13.00
CA PHE A 93 6.35 0.59 -13.78
C PHE A 93 7.81 1.01 -13.93
N CYS A 94 8.09 2.27 -14.25
CA CYS A 94 9.45 2.79 -14.33
C CYS A 94 10.18 2.67 -12.98
N LEU A 95 9.52 3.05 -11.90
CA LEU A 95 10.05 2.96 -10.54
C LEU A 95 10.28 1.49 -10.12
N ALA A 96 9.36 0.59 -10.50
CA ALA A 96 9.48 -0.84 -10.32
C ALA A 96 10.76 -1.41 -10.96
N MET A 97 11.04 -1.03 -12.20
CA MET A 97 12.26 -1.46 -12.91
C MET A 97 13.54 -0.99 -12.23
N VAL A 98 13.55 0.23 -11.68
CA VAL A 98 14.68 0.75 -10.90
C VAL A 98 14.82 -0.02 -9.58
N THR A 99 13.71 -0.17 -8.86
CA THR A 99 13.69 -0.85 -7.55
C THR A 99 14.20 -2.28 -7.63
N LEU A 100 13.80 -3.05 -8.64
CA LEU A 100 14.25 -4.42 -8.86
C LEU A 100 15.75 -4.55 -9.16
N ARG A 101 16.40 -3.50 -9.68
CA ARG A 101 17.85 -3.51 -9.94
C ARG A 101 18.68 -3.23 -8.70
N LEU A 102 18.13 -2.56 -7.71
CA LEU A 102 18.83 -2.19 -6.49
C LEU A 102 18.81 -3.34 -5.48
N PRO A 103 19.95 -3.71 -4.87
CA PRO A 103 20.01 -4.76 -3.86
C PRO A 103 19.34 -4.30 -2.56
N MET A 104 18.84 -5.25 -1.76
CA MET A 104 18.21 -4.94 -0.47
C MET A 104 19.17 -4.27 0.53
N THR A 105 20.47 -4.51 0.40
CA THR A 105 21.53 -3.82 1.18
C THR A 105 21.56 -2.31 0.95
N PHE A 106 21.24 -1.85 -0.26
CA PHE A 106 21.11 -0.42 -0.57
C PHE A 106 19.99 0.20 0.27
N TRP A 107 18.79 -0.39 0.26
CA TRP A 107 17.63 0.10 1.01
C TRP A 107 17.86 0.04 2.52
N GLN A 108 18.53 -0.99 3.01
CA GLN A 108 18.95 -1.10 4.40
C GLN A 108 19.87 0.05 4.81
N LYS A 109 20.91 0.34 4.00
CA LYS A 109 21.88 1.41 4.26
C LYS A 109 21.21 2.79 4.35
N TYR A 110 20.29 3.08 3.43
CA TYR A 110 19.62 4.38 3.33
C TYR A 110 18.30 4.48 4.09
N SER A 111 17.90 3.46 4.84
CA SER A 111 16.62 3.41 5.56
C SER A 111 16.42 4.59 6.53
N THR A 112 17.46 5.00 7.26
CA THR A 112 17.41 6.16 8.18
C THR A 112 17.29 7.47 7.40
N THR A 113 18.01 7.62 6.28
CA THR A 113 17.92 8.79 5.41
C THR A 113 16.52 8.91 4.79
N MET A 114 15.91 7.81 4.38
CA MET A 114 14.52 7.78 3.88
C MET A 114 13.53 8.26 4.95
N LEU A 115 13.70 7.81 6.19
CA LEU A 115 12.85 8.28 7.29
C LEU A 115 13.01 9.78 7.56
N ILE A 116 14.24 10.29 7.59
CA ILE A 116 14.50 11.73 7.76
C ILE A 116 13.89 12.51 6.61
N ALA A 117 14.08 12.06 5.36
CA ALA A 117 13.49 12.69 4.18
C ALA A 117 11.96 12.70 4.27
N SER A 118 11.33 11.62 4.77
CA SER A 118 9.88 11.59 4.95
C SER A 118 9.39 12.59 5.99
N ILE A 119 10.11 12.75 7.11
CA ILE A 119 9.80 13.76 8.13
C ILE A 119 9.89 15.17 7.55
N ILE A 120 10.96 15.45 6.79
CA ILE A 120 11.12 16.75 6.12
C ILE A 120 9.97 17.00 5.14
N MET A 121 9.58 15.99 4.33
CA MET A 121 8.45 16.12 3.41
C MET A 121 7.12 16.37 4.14
N LEU A 122 6.89 15.73 5.30
CA LEU A 122 5.71 15.99 6.12
C LEU A 122 5.71 17.41 6.68
N LEU A 123 6.87 17.96 7.10
CA LEU A 123 6.99 19.35 7.52
C LEU A 123 6.75 20.33 6.36
N ILE A 124 7.30 20.05 5.18
CA ILE A 124 7.07 20.88 3.99
C ILE A 124 5.58 20.95 3.65
N VAL A 125 4.87 19.83 3.70
CA VAL A 125 3.42 19.79 3.43
C VAL A 125 2.63 20.64 4.41
N LEU A 126 3.02 20.71 5.67
CA LEU A 126 2.34 21.57 6.65
C LEU A 126 2.46 23.06 6.33
N VAL A 127 3.56 23.47 5.65
CA VAL A 127 3.83 24.88 5.31
C VAL A 127 3.31 25.23 3.92
N VAL A 128 3.55 24.36 2.92
CA VAL A 128 3.31 24.65 1.49
C VAL A 128 2.21 23.80 0.88
N GLY A 129 1.64 22.87 1.65
CA GLY A 129 0.66 21.91 1.15
C GLY A 129 -0.62 22.53 0.60
N SER A 130 -1.09 22.01 -0.54
CA SER A 130 -2.39 22.37 -1.07
C SER A 130 -3.49 21.74 -0.22
N SER A 131 -4.43 22.57 0.24
CA SER A 131 -5.60 22.08 0.97
C SER A 131 -6.64 21.50 -0.01
N VAL A 132 -6.97 20.22 0.20
CA VAL A 132 -8.08 19.57 -0.47
C VAL A 132 -9.04 19.08 0.62
N ASN A 133 -10.32 19.44 0.52
CA ASN A 133 -11.33 19.10 1.54
C ASN A 133 -10.94 19.55 2.97
N GLY A 134 -10.26 20.70 3.11
CA GLY A 134 -9.88 21.27 4.41
C GLY A 134 -8.63 20.63 5.05
N ALA A 135 -7.91 19.76 4.35
CA ALA A 135 -6.68 19.16 4.84
C ALA A 135 -5.51 19.37 3.86
N SER A 136 -4.40 19.92 4.35
CA SER A 136 -3.18 20.12 3.57
C SER A 136 -2.32 18.86 3.62
N ARG A 137 -2.52 17.94 2.65
CA ARG A 137 -1.87 16.62 2.60
C ARG A 137 -1.04 16.38 1.34
N TRP A 138 -1.14 17.27 0.36
CA TRP A 138 -0.63 17.06 -0.98
C TRP A 138 0.39 18.12 -1.37
N ILE A 139 1.48 17.70 -2.01
CA ILE A 139 2.42 18.56 -2.70
C ILE A 139 2.08 18.48 -4.19
N ALA A 140 1.67 19.61 -4.78
CA ALA A 140 1.40 19.69 -6.21
C ALA A 140 2.71 19.93 -6.97
N LEU A 141 3.10 19.00 -7.84
CA LEU A 141 4.24 19.12 -8.76
C LEU A 141 3.71 19.08 -10.20
N GLY A 142 3.13 20.20 -10.65
CA GLY A 142 2.48 20.25 -11.95
C GLY A 142 1.29 19.30 -12.06
N PRO A 143 1.30 18.34 -13.01
CA PRO A 143 0.20 17.38 -13.18
C PRO A 143 0.17 16.29 -12.09
N LEU A 144 1.27 16.12 -11.36
CA LEU A 144 1.43 15.11 -10.33
C LEU A 144 1.12 15.68 -8.95
N ARG A 145 0.44 14.89 -8.14
CA ARG A 145 0.22 15.18 -6.72
C ARG A 145 0.88 14.10 -5.89
N ILE A 146 1.80 14.50 -5.01
CA ILE A 146 2.52 13.59 -4.12
C ILE A 146 1.98 13.75 -2.72
N GLN A 147 1.66 12.62 -2.08
CA GLN A 147 1.26 12.56 -0.68
C GLN A 147 2.43 12.01 0.15
N PRO A 148 3.12 12.84 0.95
CA PRO A 148 4.26 12.40 1.74
C PRO A 148 3.94 11.30 2.75
N ALA A 149 2.70 11.24 3.25
CA ALA A 149 2.24 10.19 4.15
C ALA A 149 2.41 8.77 3.58
N GLU A 150 2.22 8.59 2.26
CA GLU A 150 2.43 7.30 1.59
C GLU A 150 3.93 6.90 1.61
N PHE A 151 4.81 7.83 1.28
CA PHE A 151 6.25 7.61 1.35
C PHE A 151 6.72 7.34 2.79
N THR A 152 6.10 8.00 3.78
CA THR A 152 6.42 7.82 5.19
C THR A 152 6.15 6.40 5.66
N LYS A 153 5.07 5.74 5.20
CA LYS A 153 4.78 4.34 5.53
C LYS A 153 5.94 3.42 5.14
N LEU A 154 6.34 3.46 3.88
CA LEU A 154 7.43 2.61 3.39
C LEU A 154 8.77 2.93 4.08
N SER A 155 9.08 4.22 4.27
CA SER A 155 10.31 4.68 4.93
C SER A 155 10.39 4.24 6.38
N LEU A 156 9.29 4.31 7.12
CA LEU A 156 9.23 3.83 8.50
C LEU A 156 9.45 2.32 8.56
N PHE A 157 8.83 1.55 7.67
CA PHE A 157 8.98 0.09 7.69
C PHE A 157 10.40 -0.35 7.31
N CYS A 158 11.06 0.32 6.36
CA CYS A 158 12.48 0.12 6.08
C CYS A 158 13.35 0.46 7.30
N TYR A 159 13.12 1.61 7.93
CA TYR A 159 13.85 2.00 9.14
C TYR A 159 13.65 1.00 10.28
N LEU A 160 12.41 0.59 10.53
CA LEU A 160 12.07 -0.34 11.60
C LEU A 160 12.68 -1.72 11.36
N ALA A 161 12.63 -2.25 10.12
CA ALA A 161 13.31 -3.49 9.76
C ALA A 161 14.82 -3.41 10.05
N ASN A 162 15.48 -2.31 9.68
CA ASN A 162 16.90 -2.09 9.99
C ASN A 162 17.17 -1.91 11.49
N TYR A 163 16.26 -1.24 12.21
CA TYR A 163 16.35 -1.12 13.67
C TYR A 163 16.30 -2.49 14.35
N LEU A 164 15.36 -3.35 13.96
CA LEU A 164 15.21 -4.70 14.48
C LEU A 164 16.43 -5.58 14.21
N VAL A 165 17.09 -5.44 13.06
CA VAL A 165 18.36 -6.14 12.78
C VAL A 165 19.43 -5.79 13.81
N ARG A 166 19.55 -4.49 14.14
CA ARG A 166 20.62 -3.99 15.02
C ARG A 166 20.32 -4.14 16.51
N LYS A 167 19.04 -4.20 16.91
CA LYS A 167 18.61 -4.03 18.28
C LYS A 167 17.58 -5.06 18.74
N VAL A 168 17.52 -6.23 18.09
CA VAL A 168 16.54 -7.28 18.44
C VAL A 168 16.67 -7.71 19.90
N ASP A 169 17.88 -7.87 20.42
CA ASP A 169 18.11 -8.28 21.80
C ASP A 169 17.69 -7.20 22.79
N GLU A 170 17.90 -5.91 22.44
CA GLU A 170 17.42 -4.79 23.25
C GLU A 170 15.89 -4.73 23.28
N VAL A 171 15.22 -5.05 22.15
CA VAL A 171 13.74 -5.12 22.05
C VAL A 171 13.18 -6.24 22.91
N ARG A 172 13.84 -7.42 22.93
CA ARG A 172 13.41 -8.58 23.71
C ARG A 172 13.59 -8.42 25.21
N ASN A 173 14.69 -7.80 25.62
CA ASN A 173 15.12 -7.79 27.03
C ASN A 173 14.78 -6.49 27.74
N ASN A 174 14.83 -5.34 27.04
CA ASN A 174 14.72 -4.02 27.63
C ASN A 174 13.52 -3.23 27.11
N LEU A 175 12.82 -2.54 28.01
CA LEU A 175 11.75 -1.61 27.65
C LEU A 175 12.24 -0.47 26.72
N ARG A 176 13.50 -0.04 26.90
CA ARG A 176 14.11 1.03 26.08
C ARG A 176 14.17 0.65 24.60
N GLY A 177 14.44 -0.62 24.27
CA GLY A 177 14.45 -1.11 22.89
C GLY A 177 13.07 -1.07 22.23
N PHE A 178 12.01 -1.26 23.04
CA PHE A 178 10.63 -1.15 22.61
C PHE A 178 10.17 0.31 22.48
N LEU A 179 10.57 1.19 23.41
CA LEU A 179 10.14 2.59 23.43
C LEU A 179 10.77 3.46 22.32
N LYS A 180 11.99 3.14 21.85
CA LYS A 180 12.64 3.92 20.79
C LYS A 180 11.83 3.99 19.49
N PRO A 181 11.35 2.87 18.92
CA PRO A 181 10.44 2.90 17.77
C PRO A 181 9.13 3.64 18.06
N MET A 182 8.60 3.51 19.29
CA MET A 182 7.39 4.23 19.68
C MET A 182 7.60 5.75 19.69
N GLY A 183 8.78 6.22 20.08
CA GLY A 183 9.17 7.64 20.01
C GLY A 183 9.19 8.14 18.55
N VAL A 184 9.69 7.34 17.61
CA VAL A 184 9.65 7.68 16.17
C VAL A 184 8.21 7.78 15.68
N ILE A 185 7.36 6.80 16.03
CA ILE A 185 5.95 6.85 15.65
C ILE A 185 5.25 8.06 16.26
N LEU A 186 5.56 8.42 17.50
CA LEU A 186 4.98 9.59 18.16
C LEU A 186 5.27 10.88 17.36
N VAL A 187 6.52 11.06 16.92
CA VAL A 187 6.89 12.20 16.07
C VAL A 187 6.10 12.19 14.76
N LEU A 188 6.03 11.05 14.07
CA LEU A 188 5.26 10.93 12.83
C LEU A 188 3.77 11.13 13.07
N ALA A 189 3.23 10.61 14.17
CA ALA A 189 1.81 10.76 14.53
C ALA A 189 1.44 12.23 14.77
N VAL A 190 2.28 13.00 15.47
CA VAL A 190 2.06 14.44 15.67
C VAL A 190 2.00 15.17 14.33
N LEU A 191 2.94 14.91 13.41
CA LEU A 191 2.97 15.53 12.09
C LEU A 191 1.76 15.13 11.22
N LEU A 192 1.37 13.85 11.25
CA LEU A 192 0.22 13.35 10.49
C LEU A 192 -1.12 13.83 11.08
N LEU A 193 -1.25 13.91 12.39
CA LEU A 193 -2.45 14.45 13.04
C LEU A 193 -2.60 15.94 12.79
N ALA A 194 -1.50 16.69 12.63
CA ALA A 194 -1.53 18.08 12.17
C ALA A 194 -2.07 18.21 10.72
N GLN A 195 -2.02 17.12 9.93
CA GLN A 195 -2.61 17.02 8.58
C GLN A 195 -3.98 16.34 8.57
N PRO A 196 -4.72 16.30 9.66
CA PRO A 196 -5.86 15.44 10.05
C PRO A 196 -5.88 14.00 9.46
N ASP A 197 -4.70 13.33 9.39
CA ASP A 197 -4.56 11.98 8.82
C ASP A 197 -4.42 10.89 9.91
N LEU A 198 -5.50 10.68 10.66
CA LEU A 198 -5.56 9.63 11.68
C LEU A 198 -5.46 8.21 11.08
N GLY A 199 -5.96 8.00 9.86
CA GLY A 199 -5.94 6.70 9.19
C GLY A 199 -4.51 6.18 9.03
N THR A 200 -3.62 6.99 8.47
CA THR A 200 -2.20 6.64 8.32
C THR A 200 -1.52 6.41 9.66
N VAL A 201 -1.81 7.22 10.70
CA VAL A 201 -1.25 7.01 12.04
C VAL A 201 -1.60 5.63 12.59
N VAL A 202 -2.85 5.20 12.46
CA VAL A 202 -3.29 3.86 12.92
C VAL A 202 -2.59 2.75 12.15
N VAL A 203 -2.43 2.87 10.84
CA VAL A 203 -1.70 1.90 10.01
C VAL A 203 -0.24 1.78 10.46
N LEU A 204 0.46 2.91 10.65
CA LEU A 204 1.85 2.93 11.12
C LEU A 204 1.97 2.30 12.50
N PHE A 205 1.09 2.64 13.41
CA PHE A 205 1.09 2.14 14.77
C PHE A 205 0.87 0.64 14.84
N VAL A 206 -0.18 0.12 14.20
CA VAL A 206 -0.52 -1.31 14.21
C VAL A 206 0.57 -2.14 13.52
N THR A 207 1.06 -1.68 12.36
CA THR A 207 2.13 -2.39 11.64
C THR A 207 3.42 -2.44 12.46
N THR A 208 3.78 -1.34 13.13
CA THR A 208 4.97 -1.32 13.98
C THR A 208 4.83 -2.22 15.20
N LEU A 209 3.66 -2.20 15.87
CA LEU A 209 3.40 -3.12 16.97
C LEU A 209 3.53 -4.58 16.51
N ALA A 210 2.94 -4.93 15.38
CA ALA A 210 3.03 -6.28 14.85
C ALA A 210 4.49 -6.68 14.51
N MET A 211 5.30 -5.76 13.98
CA MET A 211 6.73 -6.02 13.74
C MET A 211 7.52 -6.23 15.04
N LEU A 212 7.27 -5.43 16.06
CA LEU A 212 7.90 -5.60 17.38
C LEU A 212 7.49 -6.94 18.02
N PHE A 213 6.24 -7.34 17.81
CA PHE A 213 5.76 -8.67 18.24
C PHE A 213 6.50 -9.79 17.53
N LEU A 214 6.63 -9.74 16.21
CA LEU A 214 7.41 -10.70 15.43
C LEU A 214 8.89 -10.75 15.84
N ALA A 215 9.46 -9.63 16.30
CA ALA A 215 10.82 -9.59 16.83
C ALA A 215 10.95 -10.22 18.23
N GLY A 216 9.84 -10.56 18.89
CA GLY A 216 9.81 -11.23 20.20
C GLY A 216 9.77 -10.28 21.40
N ALA A 217 9.20 -9.08 21.26
CA ALA A 217 8.95 -8.20 22.40
C ALA A 217 7.96 -8.80 23.39
N LYS A 218 8.01 -8.40 24.64
CA LYS A 218 7.22 -8.98 25.73
C LYS A 218 5.73 -8.62 25.63
N LEU A 219 4.86 -9.59 25.79
CA LEU A 219 3.41 -9.42 25.62
C LEU A 219 2.82 -8.30 26.49
N TRP A 220 3.28 -8.12 27.73
CA TRP A 220 2.79 -7.06 28.61
C TRP A 220 3.05 -5.65 28.06
N GLN A 221 4.15 -5.46 27.30
CA GLN A 221 4.49 -4.17 26.65
C GLN A 221 3.44 -3.82 25.60
N PHE A 222 2.94 -4.83 24.86
CA PHE A 222 1.85 -4.66 23.90
C PHE A 222 0.56 -4.27 24.59
N ILE A 223 0.18 -5.00 25.65
CA ILE A 223 -1.05 -4.71 26.39
C ILE A 223 -1.00 -3.29 26.94
N ALA A 224 0.12 -2.86 27.50
CA ALA A 224 0.30 -1.51 28.04
C ALA A 224 0.19 -0.44 26.94
N ILE A 225 0.85 -0.62 25.80
CA ILE A 225 0.85 0.35 24.70
C ILE A 225 -0.51 0.37 23.98
N ILE A 226 -1.13 -0.78 23.76
CA ILE A 226 -2.48 -0.85 23.17
C ILE A 226 -3.48 -0.17 24.11
N GLY A 227 -3.41 -0.45 25.42
CA GLY A 227 -4.27 0.22 26.38
C GLY A 227 -4.06 1.74 26.40
N MET A 228 -2.81 2.20 26.37
CA MET A 228 -2.48 3.63 26.27
C MET A 228 -2.98 4.23 24.93
N GLY A 229 -2.79 3.52 23.81
CA GLY A 229 -3.27 3.96 22.50
C GLY A 229 -4.78 4.07 22.44
N ILE A 230 -5.52 3.09 22.95
CA ILE A 230 -6.99 3.13 23.06
C ILE A 230 -7.42 4.29 23.94
N SER A 231 -6.79 4.49 25.10
CA SER A 231 -7.10 5.62 25.99
C SER A 231 -6.85 6.96 25.29
N ALA A 232 -5.74 7.09 24.57
CA ALA A 232 -5.43 8.30 23.80
C ALA A 232 -6.48 8.55 22.70
N VAL A 233 -6.91 7.52 21.96
CA VAL A 233 -7.99 7.65 20.95
C VAL A 233 -9.30 8.06 21.58
N ILE A 234 -9.68 7.45 22.71
CA ILE A 234 -10.90 7.82 23.46
C ILE A 234 -10.83 9.30 23.88
N LEU A 235 -9.72 9.72 24.48
CA LEU A 235 -9.53 11.13 24.88
C LEU A 235 -9.62 12.09 23.67
N LEU A 236 -8.99 11.72 22.54
CA LEU A 236 -9.07 12.52 21.30
C LEU A 236 -10.49 12.59 20.71
N ILE A 237 -11.28 11.53 20.86
CA ILE A 237 -12.69 11.53 20.43
C ILE A 237 -13.52 12.44 21.35
N LEU A 238 -13.34 12.30 22.67
CA LEU A 238 -14.09 13.10 23.65
C LEU A 238 -13.73 14.58 23.63
N ALA A 239 -12.52 14.94 23.20
CA ALA A 239 -12.04 16.34 23.16
C ALA A 239 -12.74 17.18 22.07
N GLU A 240 -13.33 16.56 21.05
CA GLU A 240 -13.89 17.28 19.89
C GLU A 240 -15.30 16.78 19.54
N PRO A 241 -16.34 17.62 19.62
CA PRO A 241 -17.73 17.26 19.31
C PRO A 241 -17.92 16.67 17.90
N TYR A 242 -17.14 17.12 16.93
CA TYR A 242 -17.13 16.59 15.57
C TYR A 242 -16.72 15.12 15.52
N ARG A 243 -15.75 14.70 16.34
CA ARG A 243 -15.30 13.30 16.40
C ARG A 243 -16.34 12.40 17.07
N ILE A 244 -17.02 12.92 18.09
CA ILE A 244 -18.14 12.21 18.72
C ILE A 244 -19.23 11.96 17.69
N ARG A 245 -19.65 12.98 16.93
CA ARG A 245 -20.67 12.83 15.88
C ARG A 245 -20.28 11.78 14.83
N ARG A 246 -19.02 11.69 14.45
CA ARG A 246 -18.54 10.64 13.53
C ARG A 246 -18.65 9.23 14.12
N VAL A 247 -18.43 9.07 15.41
CA VAL A 247 -18.56 7.77 16.08
C VAL A 247 -20.04 7.40 16.24
N THR A 248 -20.91 8.35 16.61
CA THR A 248 -22.35 8.10 16.74
C THR A 248 -23.00 7.80 15.39
N SER A 249 -22.67 8.55 14.33
CA SER A 249 -23.18 8.29 12.98
C SER A 249 -22.66 6.98 12.37
N PHE A 250 -21.50 6.49 12.82
CA PHE A 250 -21.03 5.16 12.47
C PHE A 250 -21.87 4.06 13.11
N TRP A 251 -22.28 4.25 14.39
CA TRP A 251 -23.06 3.25 15.11
C TRP A 251 -24.50 3.13 14.60
N ASN A 252 -25.10 4.27 14.21
CA ASN A 252 -26.44 4.32 13.61
C ASN A 252 -26.47 5.31 12.43
N PRO A 253 -25.99 4.90 11.24
CA PRO A 253 -25.91 5.79 10.08
C PRO A 253 -27.28 6.22 9.54
N TRP A 254 -28.32 5.47 9.85
CA TRP A 254 -29.70 5.75 9.42
C TRP A 254 -30.41 6.81 10.25
N GLU A 255 -29.84 7.24 11.37
CA GLU A 255 -30.39 8.33 12.18
C GLU A 255 -30.21 9.69 11.50
N ASP A 256 -29.07 9.88 10.80
CA ASP A 256 -28.79 11.10 10.02
C ASP A 256 -28.27 10.72 8.61
N PRO A 257 -29.15 10.14 7.76
CA PRO A 257 -28.73 9.56 6.47
C PRO A 257 -28.37 10.62 5.41
N PHE A 258 -28.68 11.90 5.64
CA PHE A 258 -28.35 13.02 4.75
C PHE A 258 -27.25 13.94 5.30
N GLY A 259 -26.80 13.70 6.53
CA GLY A 259 -25.72 14.45 7.16
C GLY A 259 -24.48 13.60 7.41
N SER A 260 -24.19 13.37 8.68
CA SER A 260 -22.95 12.69 9.09
C SER A 260 -22.89 11.21 8.70
N GLY A 261 -24.02 10.51 8.52
CA GLY A 261 -24.12 9.13 8.06
C GLY A 261 -24.17 8.97 6.54
N TYR A 262 -24.23 10.06 5.77
CA TYR A 262 -24.49 10.01 4.33
C TYR A 262 -23.56 9.09 3.54
N GLN A 263 -22.25 9.21 3.73
CA GLN A 263 -21.28 8.39 3.00
C GLN A 263 -21.45 6.89 3.28
N LEU A 264 -21.70 6.53 4.53
CA LEU A 264 -21.87 5.14 4.93
C LEU A 264 -23.20 4.57 4.44
N THR A 265 -24.30 5.32 4.54
CA THR A 265 -25.61 4.89 4.03
C THR A 265 -25.58 4.65 2.52
N GLN A 266 -24.96 5.55 1.74
CA GLN A 266 -24.78 5.35 0.30
C GLN A 266 -23.91 4.12 -0.02
N SER A 267 -22.84 3.89 0.76
CA SER A 267 -22.00 2.70 0.62
C SER A 267 -22.78 1.42 0.89
N LEU A 268 -23.58 1.37 1.95
CA LEU A 268 -24.41 0.21 2.30
C LEU A 268 -25.51 -0.03 1.24
N MET A 269 -26.10 1.03 0.69
CA MET A 269 -27.07 0.92 -0.42
C MET A 269 -26.41 0.35 -1.69
N ALA A 270 -25.14 0.72 -1.98
CA ALA A 270 -24.37 0.14 -3.07
C ALA A 270 -24.25 -1.39 -2.93
N PHE A 271 -23.83 -1.87 -1.76
CA PHE A 271 -23.75 -3.31 -1.48
C PHE A 271 -25.11 -4.00 -1.57
N GLY A 272 -26.16 -3.41 -0.99
CA GLY A 272 -27.52 -3.97 -1.03
C GLY A 272 -28.04 -4.11 -2.47
N ARG A 273 -27.73 -3.14 -3.35
CA ARG A 273 -28.13 -3.17 -4.75
C ARG A 273 -27.35 -4.19 -5.58
N GLY A 274 -26.07 -4.43 -5.24
CA GLY A 274 -25.22 -5.34 -5.99
C GLY A 274 -25.57 -6.80 -5.84
N GLU A 275 -26.25 -7.20 -4.77
CA GLU A 275 -26.62 -8.57 -4.50
C GLU A 275 -25.45 -9.57 -4.68
N ILE A 276 -25.69 -10.75 -5.28
CA ILE A 276 -24.67 -11.78 -5.49
C ILE A 276 -23.85 -11.50 -6.76
N TRP A 277 -24.53 -11.13 -7.86
CA TRP A 277 -23.91 -11.07 -9.20
C TRP A 277 -23.52 -9.66 -9.64
N GLY A 278 -23.97 -8.63 -8.96
CA GLY A 278 -23.79 -7.24 -9.35
C GLY A 278 -24.78 -6.77 -10.43
N GLN A 279 -24.78 -5.47 -10.63
CA GLN A 279 -25.62 -4.81 -11.66
C GLN A 279 -24.94 -4.77 -13.04
N GLY A 280 -23.72 -5.31 -13.13
CA GLY A 280 -22.86 -5.23 -14.32
C GLY A 280 -21.94 -4.01 -14.31
N LEU A 281 -20.80 -4.14 -15.00
CA LEU A 281 -19.81 -3.08 -15.13
C LEU A 281 -20.45 -1.81 -15.75
N GLY A 282 -20.17 -0.67 -15.13
CA GLY A 282 -20.68 0.61 -15.60
C GLY A 282 -22.09 0.97 -15.10
N ASN A 283 -22.81 0.07 -14.43
CA ASN A 283 -24.22 0.24 -14.06
C ASN A 283 -24.42 0.66 -12.58
N SER A 284 -23.37 1.05 -11.87
CA SER A 284 -23.52 1.63 -10.54
C SER A 284 -24.28 2.95 -10.61
N VAL A 285 -25.28 3.11 -9.75
CA VAL A 285 -25.99 4.39 -9.54
C VAL A 285 -25.25 5.23 -8.54
N GLN A 286 -24.62 4.60 -7.55
CA GLN A 286 -23.94 5.34 -6.47
C GLN A 286 -22.75 6.15 -6.97
N LYS A 287 -22.08 5.74 -8.07
CA LYS A 287 -21.00 6.51 -8.71
C LYS A 287 -21.49 7.80 -9.40
N LEU A 288 -22.78 7.95 -9.67
CA LEU A 288 -23.39 9.16 -10.25
C LEU A 288 -23.45 10.31 -9.22
N GLU A 289 -22.39 10.45 -8.44
CA GLU A 289 -22.19 11.49 -7.41
C GLU A 289 -23.08 11.36 -6.15
N TYR A 290 -23.82 10.24 -6.02
CA TYR A 290 -24.51 9.95 -4.78
C TYR A 290 -23.52 9.54 -3.67
N LEU A 291 -22.47 8.79 -4.00
CA LEU A 291 -21.44 8.41 -3.05
C LEU A 291 -20.19 9.29 -3.22
N PRO A 292 -19.91 10.21 -2.27
CA PRO A 292 -18.67 10.98 -2.29
C PRO A 292 -17.43 10.07 -2.23
N GLU A 293 -16.35 10.46 -2.92
CA GLU A 293 -15.07 9.70 -2.96
C GLU A 293 -15.24 8.24 -3.43
N ALA A 294 -16.20 7.99 -4.33
CA ALA A 294 -16.51 6.65 -4.86
C ALA A 294 -15.31 5.98 -5.54
N HIS A 295 -14.42 6.76 -6.18
CA HIS A 295 -13.24 6.25 -6.91
C HIS A 295 -11.97 6.17 -6.04
N THR A 296 -11.99 6.69 -4.82
CA THR A 296 -10.88 6.70 -3.86
C THR A 296 -11.16 5.76 -2.68
N ASP A 297 -11.81 6.27 -1.65
CA ASP A 297 -11.97 5.59 -0.36
C ASP A 297 -13.10 4.53 -0.38
N PHE A 298 -14.12 4.73 -1.22
CA PHE A 298 -15.31 3.88 -1.31
C PHE A 298 -15.40 3.06 -2.60
N ILE A 299 -14.28 2.89 -3.32
CA ILE A 299 -14.27 2.08 -4.55
C ILE A 299 -14.76 0.64 -4.29
N PHE A 300 -14.54 0.13 -3.08
CA PHE A 300 -14.99 -1.19 -2.69
C PHE A 300 -16.53 -1.32 -2.70
N ALA A 301 -17.26 -0.25 -2.36
CA ALA A 301 -18.71 -0.21 -2.48
C ALA A 301 -19.17 -0.25 -3.94
N ILE A 302 -18.45 0.44 -4.84
CA ILE A 302 -18.74 0.41 -6.29
C ILE A 302 -18.44 -0.98 -6.87
N ILE A 303 -17.36 -1.64 -6.44
CA ILE A 303 -17.09 -3.05 -6.79
C ILE A 303 -18.27 -3.93 -6.33
N GLY A 304 -18.77 -3.70 -5.13
CA GLY A 304 -19.93 -4.42 -4.60
C GLY A 304 -21.20 -4.19 -5.41
N GLU A 305 -21.45 -2.96 -5.87
CA GLU A 305 -22.62 -2.64 -6.68
C GLU A 305 -22.51 -3.21 -8.12
N GLU A 306 -21.34 -3.06 -8.77
CA GLU A 306 -21.16 -3.47 -10.17
C GLU A 306 -20.88 -4.97 -10.35
N LEU A 307 -20.05 -5.57 -9.49
CA LEU A 307 -19.62 -6.97 -9.57
C LEU A 307 -20.26 -7.88 -8.52
N GLY A 308 -21.06 -7.31 -7.63
CA GLY A 308 -21.75 -8.05 -6.57
C GLY A 308 -20.83 -8.65 -5.51
N TYR A 309 -21.42 -9.52 -4.70
CA TYR A 309 -20.69 -10.21 -3.62
C TYR A 309 -19.49 -11.02 -4.14
N ILE A 310 -19.61 -11.64 -5.32
CA ILE A 310 -18.53 -12.43 -5.94
C ILE A 310 -17.33 -11.54 -6.25
N GLY A 311 -17.55 -10.35 -6.85
CA GLY A 311 -16.47 -9.40 -7.14
C GLY A 311 -15.77 -8.90 -5.88
N VAL A 312 -16.53 -8.61 -4.84
CA VAL A 312 -16.04 -8.22 -3.51
C VAL A 312 -15.12 -9.29 -2.91
N VAL A 313 -15.60 -10.53 -2.86
CA VAL A 313 -14.84 -11.66 -2.31
C VAL A 313 -13.57 -11.91 -3.12
N LEU A 314 -13.65 -11.88 -4.45
CA LEU A 314 -12.49 -12.06 -5.32
C LEU A 314 -11.43 -10.98 -5.10
N ALA A 315 -11.82 -9.70 -5.05
CA ALA A 315 -10.90 -8.59 -4.81
C ALA A 315 -10.21 -8.73 -3.44
N LEU A 316 -10.97 -9.06 -2.40
CA LEU A 316 -10.43 -9.30 -1.06
C LEU A 316 -9.46 -10.48 -1.01
N LEU A 317 -9.84 -11.62 -1.58
CA LEU A 317 -8.98 -12.80 -1.63
C LEU A 317 -7.66 -12.48 -2.34
N MET A 318 -7.68 -11.71 -3.43
CA MET A 318 -6.46 -11.32 -4.13
C MET A 318 -5.55 -10.44 -3.26
N VAL A 319 -6.09 -9.46 -2.55
CA VAL A 319 -5.30 -8.58 -1.65
C VAL A 319 -4.71 -9.40 -0.49
N PHE A 320 -5.51 -10.24 0.16
CA PHE A 320 -5.02 -11.10 1.25
C PHE A 320 -4.02 -12.14 0.77
N PHE A 321 -4.16 -12.62 -0.45
CA PHE A 321 -3.21 -13.57 -1.02
C PHE A 321 -1.84 -12.90 -1.29
N VAL A 322 -1.82 -11.63 -1.74
CA VAL A 322 -0.59 -10.83 -1.81
C VAL A 322 0.05 -10.70 -0.43
N ALA A 323 -0.73 -10.37 0.59
CA ALA A 323 -0.24 -10.24 1.96
C ALA A 323 0.29 -11.58 2.52
N PHE A 324 -0.40 -12.68 2.26
CA PHE A 324 0.05 -14.02 2.64
C PHE A 324 1.37 -14.39 1.94
N ARG A 325 1.52 -14.07 0.65
CA ARG A 325 2.79 -14.26 -0.09
C ARG A 325 3.90 -13.42 0.52
N ALA A 326 3.64 -12.17 0.90
CA ALA A 326 4.61 -11.31 1.57
C ALA A 326 5.11 -11.93 2.88
N MET A 327 4.20 -12.45 3.71
CA MET A 327 4.57 -13.15 4.94
C MET A 327 5.38 -14.42 4.68
N SER A 328 5.02 -15.20 3.65
CA SER A 328 5.76 -16.40 3.24
C SER A 328 7.18 -16.07 2.77
N ILE A 329 7.34 -15.00 1.97
CA ILE A 329 8.65 -14.50 1.52
C ILE A 329 9.47 -14.03 2.73
N GLY A 330 8.86 -13.27 3.63
CA GLY A 330 9.50 -12.80 4.86
C GLY A 330 10.01 -13.95 5.74
N ARG A 331 9.19 -14.96 5.96
CA ARG A 331 9.58 -16.16 6.71
C ARG A 331 10.78 -16.87 6.07
N LYS A 332 10.76 -17.10 4.74
CA LYS A 332 11.85 -17.75 4.01
C LYS A 332 13.16 -16.95 4.09
N ALA A 333 13.10 -15.62 4.09
CA ALA A 333 14.25 -14.75 4.24
C ALA A 333 14.83 -14.83 5.67
N LEU A 334 13.95 -14.89 6.70
CA LEU A 334 14.38 -15.07 8.09
C LEU A 334 15.06 -16.44 8.33
N GLU A 335 14.62 -17.50 7.65
CA GLU A 335 15.20 -18.84 7.74
C GLU A 335 16.68 -18.89 7.29
N ILE A 336 17.10 -17.96 6.41
CA ILE A 336 18.50 -17.84 5.95
C ILE A 336 19.25 -16.65 6.56
N ASP A 337 18.74 -16.13 7.69
CA ASP A 337 19.29 -15.00 8.45
C ASP A 337 19.32 -13.65 7.70
N HIS A 338 18.55 -13.52 6.62
CA HIS A 338 18.30 -12.24 5.94
C HIS A 338 17.30 -11.41 6.72
N ARG A 339 17.66 -10.99 7.94
CA ARG A 339 16.75 -10.37 8.92
C ARG A 339 16.09 -9.09 8.41
N PHE A 340 16.85 -8.20 7.76
CA PHE A 340 16.29 -6.96 7.20
C PHE A 340 15.20 -7.24 6.18
N SER A 341 15.51 -8.07 5.20
CA SER A 341 14.59 -8.48 4.14
C SER A 341 13.36 -9.19 4.70
N GLY A 342 13.58 -10.08 5.68
CA GLY A 342 12.51 -10.82 6.34
C GLY A 342 11.54 -9.93 7.11
N PHE A 343 12.05 -9.05 7.97
CA PHE A 343 11.20 -8.10 8.71
C PHE A 343 10.48 -7.12 7.78
N LEU A 344 11.16 -6.63 6.73
CA LEU A 344 10.53 -5.73 5.75
C LEU A 344 9.41 -6.41 4.98
N ALA A 345 9.61 -7.65 4.51
CA ALA A 345 8.57 -8.40 3.80
C ALA A 345 7.35 -8.66 4.71
N CYS A 346 7.57 -9.05 5.97
CA CYS A 346 6.49 -9.21 6.94
C CYS A 346 5.74 -7.89 7.20
N SER A 347 6.45 -6.77 7.32
CA SER A 347 5.80 -5.47 7.51
C SER A 347 4.90 -5.07 6.34
N ILE A 348 5.34 -5.33 5.10
CA ILE A 348 4.54 -5.07 3.89
C ILE A 348 3.27 -5.93 3.89
N GLY A 349 3.37 -7.22 4.25
CA GLY A 349 2.22 -8.11 4.34
C GLY A 349 1.20 -7.65 5.39
N ILE A 350 1.66 -7.25 6.58
CA ILE A 350 0.82 -6.72 7.65
C ILE A 350 0.17 -5.40 7.24
N TRP A 351 0.96 -4.49 6.66
CA TRP A 351 0.46 -3.22 6.18
C TRP A 351 -0.66 -3.38 5.16
N PHE A 352 -0.45 -4.19 4.11
CA PHE A 352 -1.47 -4.42 3.07
C PHE A 352 -2.74 -5.04 3.65
N SER A 353 -2.60 -6.06 4.50
CA SER A 353 -3.74 -6.70 5.16
C SER A 353 -4.52 -5.72 6.02
N PHE A 354 -3.83 -4.97 6.87
CA PHE A 354 -4.47 -4.05 7.81
C PHE A 354 -5.12 -2.88 7.09
N GLN A 355 -4.45 -2.28 6.09
CA GLN A 355 -5.01 -1.19 5.31
C GLN A 355 -6.25 -1.63 4.52
N ALA A 356 -6.24 -2.84 3.94
CA ALA A 356 -7.40 -3.42 3.28
C ALA A 356 -8.56 -3.66 4.26
N LEU A 357 -8.28 -4.24 5.43
CA LEU A 357 -9.29 -4.45 6.47
C LEU A 357 -9.95 -3.15 6.91
N VAL A 358 -9.17 -2.08 7.10
CA VAL A 358 -9.72 -0.78 7.49
C VAL A 358 -10.56 -0.16 6.38
N ASN A 359 -10.10 -0.19 5.12
CA ASN A 359 -10.86 0.34 3.99
C ASN A 359 -12.19 -0.40 3.80
N VAL A 360 -12.13 -1.73 3.75
CA VAL A 360 -13.31 -2.59 3.59
C VAL A 360 -14.25 -2.48 4.79
N GLY A 361 -13.70 -2.50 6.00
CA GLY A 361 -14.48 -2.34 7.22
C GLY A 361 -15.21 -0.99 7.29
N ALA A 362 -14.57 0.08 6.79
CA ALA A 362 -15.18 1.39 6.68
C ALA A 362 -16.31 1.42 5.63
N ALA A 363 -16.09 0.82 4.46
CA ALA A 363 -17.10 0.74 3.41
C ALA A 363 -18.30 -0.14 3.82
N ALA A 364 -18.05 -1.23 4.57
CA ALA A 364 -19.09 -2.14 5.05
C ALA A 364 -19.76 -1.71 6.37
N GLY A 365 -19.41 -0.54 6.92
CA GLY A 365 -19.98 -0.06 8.19
C GLY A 365 -19.51 -0.82 9.43
N MET A 366 -18.38 -1.53 9.36
CA MET A 366 -17.77 -2.23 10.50
C MET A 366 -16.75 -1.37 11.25
N LEU A 367 -16.23 -0.33 10.59
CA LEU A 367 -15.24 0.59 11.13
C LEU A 367 -15.62 2.03 10.75
N PRO A 368 -15.25 3.03 11.56
CA PRO A 368 -15.53 4.42 11.22
C PRO A 368 -14.80 4.81 9.93
N THR A 369 -15.48 5.58 9.07
CA THR A 369 -14.96 6.01 7.76
C THR A 369 -13.65 6.76 7.90
N LYS A 370 -12.63 6.33 7.17
CA LYS A 370 -11.26 6.88 7.14
C LYS A 370 -10.79 6.93 5.69
N GLY A 371 -10.08 8.00 5.33
CA GLY A 371 -9.48 8.18 4.01
C GLY A 371 -8.26 7.28 3.80
N LEU A 372 -8.46 5.98 3.69
CA LEU A 372 -7.42 5.00 3.36
C LEU A 372 -7.79 4.28 2.07
N THR A 373 -6.86 4.31 1.12
CA THR A 373 -7.03 3.63 -0.17
C THR A 373 -6.98 2.11 -0.03
N LEU A 374 -7.77 1.38 -0.81
CA LEU A 374 -7.64 -0.07 -0.96
C LEU A 374 -6.36 -0.38 -1.77
N PRO A 375 -5.46 -1.23 -1.25
CA PRO A 375 -4.18 -1.48 -1.90
C PRO A 375 -4.30 -1.87 -3.37
N LEU A 376 -3.60 -1.14 -4.25
CA LEU A 376 -3.51 -1.33 -5.72
C LEU A 376 -4.83 -1.19 -6.49
N ILE A 377 -5.97 -0.94 -5.84
CA ILE A 377 -7.29 -0.87 -6.47
C ILE A 377 -7.83 0.56 -6.47
N SER A 378 -7.75 1.27 -5.33
CA SER A 378 -8.25 2.64 -5.22
C SER A 378 -7.43 3.63 -6.03
N TYR A 379 -8.10 4.66 -6.57
CA TYR A 379 -7.42 5.80 -7.13
C TYR A 379 -6.57 6.52 -6.08
N GLY A 380 -5.27 6.60 -6.34
CA GLY A 380 -4.33 7.25 -5.46
C GLY A 380 -2.92 7.18 -6.04
N GLY A 381 -2.53 8.17 -6.86
CA GLY A 381 -1.26 8.11 -7.60
C GLY A 381 -0.04 7.84 -6.70
N SER A 382 0.08 8.55 -5.57
CA SER A 382 1.18 8.32 -4.62
C SER A 382 1.08 6.95 -3.94
N SER A 383 -0.13 6.54 -3.58
CA SER A 383 -0.37 5.22 -2.98
C SER A 383 0.01 4.10 -3.95
N LEU A 384 -0.39 4.22 -5.22
CA LEU A 384 -0.04 3.26 -6.27
C LEU A 384 1.48 3.15 -6.47
N LEU A 385 2.20 4.29 -6.54
CA LEU A 385 3.66 4.32 -6.67
C LEU A 385 4.35 3.60 -5.51
N ILE A 386 3.96 3.92 -4.28
CA ILE A 386 4.60 3.39 -3.08
C ILE A 386 4.24 1.91 -2.85
N MET A 387 2.99 1.53 -3.08
CA MET A 387 2.57 0.13 -2.95
C MET A 387 3.18 -0.76 -4.04
N SER A 388 3.30 -0.26 -5.26
CA SER A 388 4.03 -0.96 -6.33
C SER A 388 5.51 -1.13 -5.96
N THR A 389 6.15 -0.11 -5.38
CA THR A 389 7.53 -0.20 -4.87
C THR A 389 7.65 -1.25 -3.77
N ALA A 390 6.69 -1.30 -2.84
CA ALA A 390 6.66 -2.31 -1.79
C ALA A 390 6.57 -3.75 -2.35
N ILE A 391 5.77 -3.95 -3.39
CA ILE A 391 5.71 -5.25 -4.07
C ILE A 391 7.02 -5.58 -4.78
N MET A 392 7.68 -4.60 -5.38
CA MET A 392 9.00 -4.82 -5.99
C MET A 392 10.06 -5.19 -4.93
N PHE A 393 9.95 -4.65 -3.72
CA PHE A 393 10.76 -5.12 -2.59
C PHE A 393 10.52 -6.60 -2.31
N LEU A 394 9.26 -7.06 -2.26
CA LEU A 394 8.96 -8.48 -2.06
C LEU A 394 9.56 -9.36 -3.15
N LEU A 395 9.44 -8.97 -4.41
CA LEU A 395 10.02 -9.70 -5.54
C LEU A 395 11.55 -9.73 -5.45
N ARG A 396 12.18 -8.62 -5.08
CA ARG A 396 13.63 -8.54 -4.91
C ARG A 396 14.11 -9.39 -3.74
N ILE A 397 13.41 -9.38 -2.63
CA ILE A 397 13.69 -10.20 -1.45
C ILE A 397 13.60 -11.70 -1.81
N ASP A 398 12.54 -12.11 -2.51
CA ASP A 398 12.36 -13.50 -2.94
C ASP A 398 13.49 -13.93 -3.87
N TYR A 399 13.87 -13.07 -4.83
CA TYR A 399 14.99 -13.33 -5.74
C TYR A 399 16.31 -13.49 -4.99
N GLU A 400 16.69 -12.56 -4.11
CA GLU A 400 17.95 -12.65 -3.34
C GLU A 400 17.96 -13.88 -2.43
N THR A 401 16.82 -14.21 -1.80
CA THR A 401 16.66 -15.38 -0.94
C THR A 401 16.86 -16.69 -1.72
N ARG A 402 16.32 -16.79 -2.93
CA ARG A 402 16.50 -17.98 -3.80
C ARG A 402 17.91 -18.09 -4.33
N LEU A 403 18.51 -16.97 -4.73
CA LEU A 403 19.89 -16.94 -5.24
C LEU A 403 20.87 -17.46 -4.19
N GLU A 404 20.71 -17.04 -2.93
CA GLU A 404 21.61 -17.48 -1.86
C GLU A 404 21.42 -18.95 -1.51
N LYS A 405 20.16 -19.44 -1.46
CA LYS A 405 19.87 -20.88 -1.29
C LYS A 405 20.52 -21.73 -2.39
N ALA A 406 20.45 -21.28 -3.65
CA ALA A 406 21.08 -21.97 -4.77
C ALA A 406 22.62 -22.00 -4.65
N GLN A 407 23.22 -20.87 -4.23
CA GLN A 407 24.68 -20.80 -4.01
C GLN A 407 25.14 -21.64 -2.82
N ALA A 408 24.37 -21.71 -1.73
CA ALA A 408 24.67 -22.57 -0.59
C ALA A 408 24.66 -24.05 -0.98
N PHE A 409 23.67 -24.47 -1.78
CA PHE A 409 23.59 -25.84 -2.29
C PHE A 409 24.80 -26.23 -3.14
N THR A 410 25.24 -25.37 -4.05
CA THR A 410 26.44 -25.62 -4.90
C THR A 410 27.75 -25.62 -4.13
N ARG A 411 27.85 -24.90 -3.00
CA ARG A 411 29.03 -24.94 -2.11
C ARG A 411 29.08 -26.20 -1.25
N GLY A 412 27.92 -26.70 -0.81
CA GLY A 412 27.83 -27.92 0.01
C GLY A 412 28.01 -29.22 -0.77
N SER A 413 27.94 -29.18 -2.12
CA SER A 413 28.15 -30.32 -3.00
C SER A 413 29.60 -30.44 -3.50
N ARG A 414 30.51 -29.55 -3.12
CA ARG A 414 31.95 -29.62 -3.33
C ARG A 414 32.67 -29.95 -2.02
#